data_77645f87fa60ad7f1e4ebbe3e5314228
#
_entry.id   77645f87fa60ad7f1e4ebbe3e5314228
#
_cell.length_a   1.000
_cell.length_b   1.000
_cell.length_c   1.000
_cell.angle_alpha   90.00
_cell.angle_beta   90.00
_cell.angle_gamma   90.00
#
_symmetry.space_group_name_H-M   'P 1'
#
loop_
_entity.id
_entity.type
_entity.pdbx_description
1 polymer ?
#
loop_
_entity_poly.entity_id
_entity_poly.type
_entity_poly.pdbx_seq_one_letter_code
_entity_poly.pdbx_strand_id
1 'polypeptide(L)'
;MSFRAAQQSFVEEIADIKSAGLWKTERVIASDQKNDITLSDGANVVNMCANNYLGLANHPKVKQAASDSLQQWGFGAASVRFICGTQEIHKTLEQRVSRFLGMEDTILYAACFDANAGLYETI
;
A
#
# COMPACT_ATOMS: atom_id res chain seq x y z
N MET A 1 21.90 -1.41 26.69
CA MET A 1 22.74 -0.86 25.59
C MET A 1 22.47 0.63 25.50
N SER A 2 23.48 1.49 25.48
CA SER A 2 23.24 2.96 25.33
C SER A 2 22.84 3.27 23.89
N PHE A 3 22.10 4.36 23.68
CA PHE A 3 21.69 4.82 22.34
C PHE A 3 22.90 4.96 21.38
N ARG A 4 24.02 5.51 21.88
CA ARG A 4 25.27 5.66 21.10
C ARG A 4 25.87 4.31 20.67
N ALA A 5 25.83 3.30 21.54
CA ALA A 5 26.35 1.97 21.20
C ALA A 5 25.47 1.29 20.13
N ALA A 6 24.15 1.45 20.22
CA ALA A 6 23.24 0.95 19.18
C ALA A 6 23.45 1.69 17.84
N GLN A 7 23.63 3.01 17.88
CA GLN A 7 23.90 3.80 16.67
C GLN A 7 25.21 3.37 16.00
N GLN A 8 26.28 3.11 16.77
CA GLN A 8 27.56 2.66 16.21
C GLN A 8 27.41 1.29 15.54
N SER A 9 26.70 0.36 16.16
CA SER A 9 26.44 -0.97 15.59
C SER A 9 25.72 -0.88 14.23
N PHE A 10 24.70 -0.01 14.11
CA PHE A 10 24.01 0.19 12.85
C PHE A 10 24.90 0.81 11.76
N VAL A 11 25.78 1.74 12.13
CA VAL A 11 26.75 2.34 11.17
C VAL A 11 27.71 1.27 10.63
N GLU A 12 28.21 0.41 11.49
CA GLU A 12 29.10 -0.71 11.10
C GLU A 12 28.36 -1.71 10.19
N GLU A 13 27.16 -2.12 10.54
CA GLU A 13 26.35 -3.03 9.73
C GLU A 13 26.03 -2.45 8.35
N ILE A 14 25.67 -1.15 8.26
CA ILE A 14 25.46 -0.47 6.98
C ILE A 14 26.73 -0.44 6.13
N ALA A 15 27.89 -0.23 6.74
CA ALA A 15 29.16 -0.27 6.04
C ALA A 15 29.45 -1.65 5.46
N ASP A 16 29.20 -2.70 6.23
CA ASP A 16 29.34 -4.10 5.79
C ASP A 16 28.40 -4.45 4.64
N ILE A 17 27.12 -4.04 4.71
CA ILE A 17 26.14 -4.20 3.63
C ILE A 17 26.63 -3.51 2.33
N LYS A 18 27.18 -2.30 2.46
CA LYS A 18 27.73 -1.56 1.31
C LYS A 18 28.95 -2.24 0.73
N SER A 19 29.87 -2.69 1.58
CA SER A 19 31.10 -3.36 1.15
C SER A 19 30.84 -4.71 0.47
N ALA A 20 29.78 -5.39 0.90
CA ALA A 20 29.29 -6.64 0.30
C ALA A 20 28.50 -6.43 -1.02
N GLY A 21 28.28 -5.21 -1.46
CA GLY A 21 27.52 -4.90 -2.68
C GLY A 21 26.00 -5.16 -2.54
N LEU A 22 25.51 -5.32 -1.32
CA LEU A 22 24.10 -5.61 -1.03
C LEU A 22 23.25 -4.35 -0.84
N TRP A 23 23.87 -3.18 -0.78
CA TRP A 23 23.19 -1.91 -0.63
C TRP A 23 22.38 -1.57 -1.88
N LYS A 24 21.08 -1.40 -1.72
CA LYS A 24 20.19 -0.90 -2.77
C LYS A 24 19.92 0.58 -2.57
N THR A 25 20.33 1.39 -3.55
CA THR A 25 19.94 2.80 -3.62
C THR A 25 18.52 2.90 -4.18
N GLU A 26 17.65 3.58 -3.44
CA GLU A 26 16.27 3.85 -3.89
C GLU A 26 16.29 4.85 -5.06
N ARG A 27 15.52 4.54 -6.09
CA ARG A 27 15.28 5.48 -7.20
C ARG A 27 14.01 6.26 -6.90
N VAL A 28 14.15 7.58 -6.78
CA VAL A 28 13.03 8.47 -6.44
C VAL A 28 12.24 8.78 -7.71
N ILE A 29 10.95 8.42 -7.71
CA ILE A 29 10.04 8.71 -8.81
C ILE A 29 9.47 10.11 -8.61
N ALA A 30 9.56 10.96 -9.63
CA ALA A 30 9.09 12.35 -9.64
C ALA A 30 7.79 12.54 -10.46
N SER A 31 7.25 11.48 -11.02
CA SER A 31 5.97 11.48 -11.75
C SER A 31 4.91 10.65 -11.05
N ASP A 32 3.72 10.62 -11.61
CA ASP A 32 2.67 9.64 -11.27
C ASP A 32 3.09 8.21 -11.65
N GLN A 33 2.46 7.22 -11.02
CA GLN A 33 2.68 5.79 -11.32
C GLN A 33 1.99 5.40 -12.63
N LYS A 34 2.80 5.12 -13.64
CA LYS A 34 2.39 4.63 -14.97
C LYS A 34 3.52 3.83 -15.61
N ASN A 35 3.36 3.44 -16.87
CA ASN A 35 4.38 2.66 -17.58
C ASN A 35 5.67 3.47 -17.79
N ASP A 36 5.56 4.72 -18.20
CA ASP A 36 6.69 5.63 -18.41
C ASP A 36 6.73 6.62 -17.24
N ILE A 37 7.76 6.54 -16.42
CA ILE A 37 7.95 7.40 -15.24
C ILE A 37 9.18 8.25 -15.39
N THR A 38 9.15 9.42 -14.73
CA THR A 38 10.30 10.32 -14.61
C THR A 38 10.91 10.18 -13.22
N LEU A 39 12.22 9.99 -13.15
CA LEU A 39 12.97 9.96 -11.91
C LEU A 39 13.38 11.38 -11.48
N SER A 40 13.76 11.54 -10.22
CA SER A 40 14.17 12.84 -9.65
C SER A 40 15.43 13.44 -10.28
N ASP A 41 16.25 12.66 -10.94
CA ASP A 41 17.40 13.09 -11.74
C ASP A 41 17.02 13.52 -13.17
N GLY A 42 15.74 13.48 -13.52
CA GLY A 42 15.20 13.81 -14.84
C GLY A 42 15.19 12.67 -15.85
N ALA A 43 15.71 11.49 -15.51
CA ALA A 43 15.68 10.35 -16.42
C ALA A 43 14.25 9.82 -16.62
N ASN A 44 13.88 9.52 -17.87
CA ASN A 44 12.64 8.82 -18.21
C ASN A 44 12.94 7.33 -18.38
N VAL A 45 12.18 6.50 -17.67
CA VAL A 45 12.37 5.05 -17.68
C VAL A 45 11.03 4.32 -17.78
N VAL A 46 11.07 3.11 -18.36
CA VAL A 46 9.91 2.20 -18.34
C VAL A 46 9.84 1.50 -16.99
N ASN A 47 8.72 1.63 -16.30
CA ASN A 47 8.48 1.01 -15.01
C ASN A 47 7.95 -0.41 -15.18
N MET A 48 8.83 -1.40 -15.09
CA MET A 48 8.47 -2.82 -15.17
C MET A 48 8.33 -3.52 -13.81
N CYS A 49 8.48 -2.77 -12.70
CA CYS A 49 8.50 -3.32 -11.34
C CYS A 49 7.22 -3.04 -10.56
N ALA A 50 6.30 -2.22 -11.09
CA ALA A 50 5.10 -1.82 -10.38
C ALA A 50 4.02 -2.93 -10.38
N ASN A 51 3.32 -3.06 -9.25
CA ASN A 51 2.14 -3.93 -9.14
C ASN A 51 0.86 -3.24 -9.69
N ASN A 52 1.01 -2.47 -10.77
CA ASN A 52 -0.06 -1.73 -11.43
C ASN A 52 -0.57 -2.46 -12.67
N TYR A 53 -0.86 -3.75 -12.53
CA TYR A 53 -1.16 -4.67 -13.64
C TYR A 53 -2.32 -4.23 -14.51
N LEU A 54 -3.33 -3.57 -13.95
CA LEU A 54 -4.50 -3.07 -14.66
C LEU A 54 -4.41 -1.59 -15.04
N GLY A 55 -3.30 -0.91 -14.73
CA GLY A 55 -3.10 0.51 -15.02
C GLY A 55 -4.05 1.44 -14.24
N LEU A 56 -4.58 0.99 -13.09
CA LEU A 56 -5.60 1.73 -12.34
C LEU A 56 -5.04 2.74 -11.34
N ALA A 57 -3.75 2.69 -11.03
CA ALA A 57 -3.15 3.54 -9.98
C ALA A 57 -3.37 5.05 -10.22
N ASN A 58 -3.42 5.49 -11.47
CA ASN A 58 -3.69 6.89 -11.84
C ASN A 58 -4.88 7.03 -12.79
N HIS A 59 -5.80 6.07 -12.80
CA HIS A 59 -6.96 6.10 -13.67
C HIS A 59 -7.92 7.23 -13.28
N PRO A 60 -8.38 8.11 -14.22
CA PRO A 60 -9.17 9.29 -13.87
C PRO A 60 -10.44 8.99 -13.07
N LYS A 61 -11.18 7.95 -13.42
CA LYS A 61 -12.39 7.55 -12.69
C LYS A 61 -12.11 7.07 -11.27
N VAL A 62 -10.98 6.39 -11.05
CA VAL A 62 -10.57 5.92 -9.69
C VAL A 62 -10.17 7.12 -8.83
N LYS A 63 -9.40 8.06 -9.39
CA LYS A 63 -9.03 9.31 -8.71
C LYS A 63 -10.27 10.15 -8.35
N GLN A 64 -11.22 10.28 -9.28
CA GLN A 64 -12.45 11.02 -9.02
C GLN A 64 -13.26 10.36 -7.90
N ALA A 65 -13.47 9.05 -7.95
CA ALA A 65 -14.17 8.31 -6.89
C ALA A 65 -13.49 8.46 -5.53
N ALA A 66 -12.16 8.45 -5.47
CA ALA A 66 -11.44 8.71 -4.24
C ALA A 66 -11.65 10.14 -3.71
N SER A 67 -11.61 11.14 -4.60
CA SER A 67 -11.90 12.55 -4.25
C SER A 67 -13.32 12.72 -3.70
N ASP A 68 -14.31 12.14 -4.36
CA ASP A 68 -15.72 12.20 -3.95
C ASP A 68 -15.91 11.50 -2.59
N SER A 69 -15.26 10.37 -2.39
CA SER A 69 -15.27 9.63 -1.12
C SER A 69 -14.70 10.48 0.03
N LEU A 70 -13.61 11.20 -0.19
CA LEU A 70 -13.04 12.10 0.81
C LEU A 70 -14.01 13.23 1.21
N GLN A 71 -14.77 13.74 0.26
CA GLN A 71 -15.78 14.78 0.55
C GLN A 71 -16.97 14.24 1.34
N GLN A 72 -17.36 12.99 1.08
CA GLN A 72 -18.53 12.37 1.72
C GLN A 72 -18.20 11.76 3.09
N TRP A 73 -17.06 11.07 3.22
CA TRP A 73 -16.72 10.23 4.36
C TRP A 73 -15.58 10.78 5.21
N GLY A 74 -14.87 11.80 4.73
CA GLY A 74 -13.65 12.30 5.36
C GLY A 74 -12.43 11.44 5.03
N PHE A 75 -11.28 11.79 5.62
CA PHE A 75 -10.00 11.15 5.33
C PHE A 75 -9.82 9.78 6.01
N GLY A 76 -10.42 9.59 7.17
CA GLY A 76 -10.23 8.35 7.93
C GLY A 76 -11.43 7.96 8.78
N ALA A 77 -11.54 6.69 9.08
CA ALA A 77 -12.63 6.13 9.88
C ALA A 77 -12.51 6.46 11.39
N ALA A 78 -11.35 6.92 11.84
CA ALA A 78 -11.02 7.34 13.22
C ALA A 78 -11.32 6.30 14.31
N SER A 79 -11.66 5.07 13.97
CA SER A 79 -11.92 3.96 14.88
C SER A 79 -11.75 2.62 14.18
N VAL A 80 -11.52 1.58 14.98
CA VAL A 80 -11.57 0.19 14.48
C VAL A 80 -13.03 -0.21 14.17
N ARG A 81 -13.18 -1.07 13.17
CA ARG A 81 -14.50 -1.41 12.61
C ARG A 81 -15.49 -1.95 13.63
N PHE A 82 -15.09 -2.84 14.51
CA PHE A 82 -15.99 -3.51 15.45
C PHE A 82 -16.46 -2.62 16.62
N ILE A 83 -15.83 -1.46 16.84
CA ILE A 83 -16.27 -0.51 17.88
C ILE A 83 -17.23 0.53 17.26
N CYS A 84 -16.69 1.49 16.47
CA CYS A 84 -17.47 2.53 15.81
C CYS A 84 -16.90 3.00 14.47
N GLY A 85 -16.01 2.19 13.83
CA GLY A 85 -15.35 2.52 12.56
C GLY A 85 -16.00 1.89 11.32
N THR A 86 -17.09 1.11 11.45
CA THR A 86 -17.79 0.54 10.29
C THR A 86 -18.71 1.59 9.69
N GLN A 87 -18.40 2.01 8.47
CA GLN A 87 -19.18 2.93 7.66
C GLN A 87 -19.95 2.18 6.56
N GLU A 88 -20.95 2.81 5.98
CA GLU A 88 -21.78 2.25 4.90
C GLU A 88 -20.92 1.87 3.67
N ILE A 89 -19.89 2.63 3.38
CA ILE A 89 -18.99 2.35 2.25
C ILE A 89 -18.27 1.00 2.41
N HIS A 90 -17.95 0.56 3.63
CA HIS A 90 -17.38 -0.76 3.88
C HIS A 90 -18.36 -1.85 3.51
N LYS A 91 -19.62 -1.74 3.98
CA LYS A 91 -20.67 -2.73 3.70
C LYS A 91 -21.06 -2.78 2.23
N THR A 92 -21.08 -1.62 1.56
CA THR A 92 -21.31 -1.53 0.12
C THR A 92 -20.22 -2.25 -0.67
N LEU A 93 -18.94 -2.10 -0.29
CA LEU A 93 -17.83 -2.77 -0.93
C LEU A 93 -17.90 -4.29 -0.71
N GLU A 94 -18.11 -4.74 0.53
CA GLU A 94 -18.27 -6.16 0.88
C GLU A 94 -19.35 -6.82 0.02
N GLN A 95 -20.52 -6.23 -0.07
CA GLN A 95 -21.64 -6.74 -0.88
C GLN A 95 -21.33 -6.77 -2.39
N ARG A 96 -20.61 -5.77 -2.89
CA ARG A 96 -20.20 -5.74 -4.31
C ARG A 96 -19.19 -6.82 -4.64
N VAL A 97 -18.20 -7.04 -3.77
CA VAL A 97 -17.20 -8.10 -3.93
C VAL A 97 -17.85 -9.48 -3.85
N SER A 98 -18.71 -9.72 -2.85
CA SER A 98 -19.46 -10.98 -2.71
C SER A 98 -20.24 -11.31 -3.98
N ARG A 99 -21.01 -10.35 -4.50
CA ARG A 99 -21.76 -10.53 -5.76
C ARG A 99 -20.88 -10.78 -6.96
N PHE A 100 -19.76 -10.07 -7.06
CA PHE A 100 -18.84 -10.23 -8.19
C PHE A 100 -18.17 -11.60 -8.20
N LEU A 101 -17.82 -12.14 -7.01
CA LEU A 101 -17.15 -13.42 -6.87
C LEU A 101 -18.14 -14.61 -6.71
N GLY A 102 -19.44 -14.35 -6.56
CA GLY A 102 -20.44 -15.40 -6.32
C GLY A 102 -20.32 -16.03 -4.93
N MET A 103 -19.85 -15.28 -3.93
CA MET A 103 -19.68 -15.73 -2.54
C MET A 103 -20.80 -15.20 -1.65
N GLU A 104 -21.05 -15.87 -0.53
CA GLU A 104 -22.11 -15.50 0.42
C GLU A 104 -21.79 -14.19 1.13
N ASP A 105 -20.53 -13.99 1.54
CA ASP A 105 -20.08 -12.78 2.24
C ASP A 105 -18.62 -12.44 1.92
N THR A 106 -18.16 -11.26 2.36
CA THR A 106 -16.80 -10.75 2.20
C THR A 106 -16.36 -10.05 3.47
N ILE A 107 -15.12 -10.28 3.87
CA ILE A 107 -14.42 -9.54 4.93
C ILE A 107 -13.31 -8.70 4.30
N LEU A 108 -13.23 -7.42 4.67
CA LEU A 108 -12.19 -6.51 4.22
C LEU A 108 -11.05 -6.44 5.24
N TYR A 109 -9.83 -6.52 4.75
CA TYR A 109 -8.60 -6.30 5.51
C TYR A 109 -7.82 -5.13 4.92
N ALA A 110 -6.96 -4.50 5.72
CA ALA A 110 -6.12 -3.38 5.29
C ALA A 110 -5.06 -3.81 4.25
N ALA A 111 -4.57 -5.05 4.37
CA ALA A 111 -3.59 -5.62 3.44
C ALA A 111 -3.81 -7.13 3.26
N CYS A 112 -3.29 -7.68 2.16
CA CYS A 112 -3.32 -9.12 1.91
C CYS A 112 -2.52 -9.92 2.97
N PHE A 113 -1.49 -9.33 3.55
CA PHE A 113 -0.76 -9.94 4.66
C PHE A 113 -1.67 -10.18 5.86
N ASP A 114 -2.46 -9.19 6.26
CA ASP A 114 -3.40 -9.29 7.37
C ASP A 114 -4.53 -10.28 7.06
N ALA A 115 -5.01 -10.30 5.82
CA ALA A 115 -6.03 -11.26 5.38
C ALA A 115 -5.52 -12.71 5.45
N ASN A 116 -4.28 -12.97 5.01
CA ASN A 116 -3.68 -14.29 5.12
C ASN A 116 -3.45 -14.70 6.59
N ALA A 117 -2.96 -13.79 7.44
CA ALA A 117 -2.80 -14.06 8.86
C ALA A 117 -4.12 -14.45 9.51
N GLY A 118 -5.19 -13.67 9.29
CA GLY A 118 -6.52 -13.98 9.82
C GLY A 118 -7.11 -15.28 9.30
N LEU A 119 -6.85 -15.65 8.05
CA LEU A 119 -7.29 -16.93 7.49
C LEU A 119 -6.57 -18.12 8.14
N TYR A 120 -5.24 -18.09 8.22
CA TYR A 120 -4.46 -19.20 8.75
C TYR A 120 -4.63 -19.44 10.25
N GLU A 121 -5.09 -18.44 11.00
CA GLU A 121 -5.44 -18.62 12.42
C GLU A 121 -6.79 -19.33 12.62
N THR A 122 -7.66 -19.37 11.60
CA THR A 122 -9.04 -19.85 11.72
C THR A 122 -9.26 -21.22 11.11
N ILE A 123 -8.36 -21.71 10.28
CA ILE A 123 -8.39 -23.02 9.63
C ILE A 123 -7.25 -23.91 10.08
#